data_3cf6f1c8c721ee57480f4468015a0d2e
#
_entry.id   3cf6f1c8c721ee57480f4468015a0d2e
#
_cell.length_a   1.000
_cell.length_b   1.000
_cell.length_c   1.000
_cell.angle_alpha   90.00
_cell.angle_beta   90.00
_cell.angle_gamma   90.00
#
_symmetry.space_group_name_H-M   'P 1'
#
loop_
_entity.id
_entity.type
_entity.pdbx_description
1 polymer ?
#
loop_
_entity_poly.entity_id
_entity_poly.type
_entity_poly.pdbx_seq_one_letter_code
_entity_poly.pdbx_strand_id
1 'polypeptide(L)'
;MDYPKDRPAARIELTPSTSADPLVVQMPHRMTWRRGFASATPADTQALAAWSLLCKDVGVVAGPAEIKFISDLNETTSLAFYRNAAYREELVSWMRLSRSDPRFGVDGLSAPAMGMSGFEAFGAGLVLRDPLFGLLDSIGLVGSLISEQSRTASASAVLLFHRPMDEHPIDTGRALYRRLLELSALGFQTWPMSVLADDPQAAAALKARYAIAADRRLITAWRTGPLPAGAINKRERLPASALVIAA
;
A
#
# COMPACT_ATOMS: atom_id res chain seq x y z
N MET A 1 10.26 16.34 -6.79
CA MET A 1 11.17 16.17 -7.96
C MET A 1 10.30 16.20 -9.19
N ASP A 2 10.35 17.28 -9.97
CA ASP A 2 9.66 17.34 -11.25
C ASP A 2 10.49 16.59 -12.30
N TYR A 3 9.99 15.45 -12.74
CA TYR A 3 10.57 14.78 -13.89
C TYR A 3 10.14 15.50 -15.18
N PRO A 4 11.09 15.87 -16.07
CA PRO A 4 10.74 16.47 -17.35
C PRO A 4 9.85 15.50 -18.13
N LYS A 5 8.68 15.96 -18.57
CA LYS A 5 7.68 15.14 -19.29
C LYS A 5 8.16 14.65 -20.66
N ASP A 6 9.24 15.22 -21.16
CA ASP A 6 9.85 15.01 -22.49
C ASP A 6 11.06 14.06 -22.46
N ARG A 7 11.43 13.54 -21.28
CA ARG A 7 12.56 12.62 -21.13
C ARG A 7 12.16 11.32 -20.47
N PRO A 8 12.72 10.17 -20.89
CA PRO A 8 12.47 8.90 -20.22
C PRO A 8 12.99 8.95 -18.77
N ALA A 9 12.18 8.47 -17.84
CA ALA A 9 12.56 8.39 -16.43
C ALA A 9 13.74 7.41 -16.20
N ALA A 10 13.86 6.40 -17.05
CA ALA A 10 14.95 5.44 -17.03
C ALA A 10 15.17 4.83 -18.42
N ARG A 11 16.42 4.45 -18.70
CA ARG A 11 16.77 3.57 -19.82
C ARG A 11 17.10 2.19 -19.25
N ILE A 12 16.45 1.16 -19.78
CA ILE A 12 16.65 -0.23 -19.34
C ILE A 12 17.39 -0.97 -20.46
N GLU A 13 18.54 -1.54 -20.12
CA GLU A 13 19.27 -2.45 -20.99
C GLU A 13 19.03 -3.88 -20.52
N LEU A 14 18.59 -4.73 -21.44
CA LEU A 14 18.37 -6.15 -21.17
C LEU A 14 19.66 -6.93 -21.46
N THR A 15 20.18 -7.56 -20.42
CA THR A 15 21.34 -8.43 -20.57
C THR A 15 20.89 -9.89 -20.51
N PRO A 16 21.31 -10.76 -21.44
CA PRO A 16 21.02 -12.18 -21.37
C PRO A 16 21.47 -12.76 -20.01
N SER A 17 20.58 -13.53 -19.38
CA SER A 17 20.89 -14.24 -18.13
C SER A 17 20.72 -15.73 -18.34
N THR A 18 21.58 -16.52 -17.70
CA THR A 18 21.53 -17.99 -17.73
C THR A 18 20.51 -18.56 -16.76
N SER A 19 20.03 -17.74 -15.81
CA SER A 19 19.03 -18.17 -14.84
C SER A 19 18.04 -17.02 -14.53
N ALA A 20 16.75 -17.38 -14.43
CA ALA A 20 15.74 -16.45 -13.96
C ALA A 20 15.82 -16.27 -12.44
N ASP A 21 15.54 -15.05 -11.94
CA ASP A 21 15.37 -14.85 -10.49
C ASP A 21 14.20 -15.73 -10.01
N PRO A 22 14.38 -16.56 -8.97
CA PRO A 22 13.33 -17.45 -8.47
C PRO A 22 12.07 -16.71 -8.01
N LEU A 23 12.16 -15.43 -7.68
CA LEU A 23 11.00 -14.62 -7.31
C LEU A 23 10.09 -14.22 -8.49
N VAL A 24 10.51 -14.42 -9.73
CA VAL A 24 9.71 -14.09 -10.93
C VAL A 24 8.36 -14.81 -10.90
N VAL A 25 8.32 -16.05 -10.40
CA VAL A 25 7.08 -16.82 -10.26
C VAL A 25 6.05 -16.16 -9.32
N GLN A 26 6.50 -15.26 -8.44
CA GLN A 26 5.62 -14.53 -7.53
C GLN A 26 4.97 -13.29 -8.16
N MET A 27 5.47 -12.80 -9.29
CA MET A 27 4.93 -11.60 -9.94
C MET A 27 3.42 -11.71 -10.24
N PRO A 28 2.90 -12.84 -10.75
CA PRO A 28 1.46 -13.01 -10.95
C PRO A 28 0.67 -13.22 -9.64
N HIS A 29 1.30 -13.59 -8.54
CA HIS A 29 0.64 -13.89 -7.26
C HIS A 29 0.61 -12.71 -6.30
N ARG A 30 1.62 -11.85 -6.33
CA ARG A 30 1.68 -10.67 -5.49
C ARG A 30 0.50 -9.72 -5.75
N MET A 31 -0.17 -9.32 -4.69
CA MET A 31 -1.30 -8.38 -4.75
C MET A 31 -1.29 -7.42 -3.57
N THR A 32 -2.05 -6.33 -3.69
CA THR A 32 -2.42 -5.48 -2.54
C THR A 32 -3.75 -6.01 -2.00
N TRP A 33 -3.73 -6.50 -0.76
CA TRP A 33 -4.91 -7.05 -0.11
C TRP A 33 -5.56 -5.99 0.79
N ARG A 34 -6.74 -5.48 0.40
CA ARG A 34 -7.43 -4.37 1.09
C ARG A 34 -8.59 -4.84 2.00
N ARG A 35 -8.50 -6.05 2.51
CA ARG A 35 -9.48 -6.62 3.46
C ARG A 35 -8.76 -7.15 4.69
N GLY A 36 -9.52 -7.70 5.64
CA GLY A 36 -8.94 -8.37 6.81
C GLY A 36 -8.07 -9.57 6.42
N PHE A 37 -6.97 -9.74 7.13
CA PHE A 37 -6.07 -10.90 6.99
C PHE A 37 -6.58 -12.08 7.82
N ALA A 38 -6.16 -13.27 7.47
CA ALA A 38 -6.33 -14.44 8.33
C ALA A 38 -5.38 -14.37 9.52
N SER A 39 -5.72 -15.06 10.60
CA SER A 39 -4.80 -15.24 11.72
C SER A 39 -3.56 -16.01 11.28
N ALA A 40 -2.38 -15.48 11.60
CA ALA A 40 -1.13 -16.16 11.33
C ALA A 40 -0.99 -17.42 12.19
N THR A 41 -0.54 -18.50 11.59
CA THR A 41 -0.14 -19.70 12.31
C THR A 41 1.23 -19.50 12.98
N PRO A 42 1.63 -20.37 13.92
CA PRO A 42 3.00 -20.35 14.45
C PRO A 42 4.08 -20.47 13.35
N ALA A 43 3.83 -21.25 12.31
CA ALA A 43 4.72 -21.39 11.17
C ALA A 43 4.84 -20.08 10.37
N ASP A 44 3.73 -19.38 10.13
CA ASP A 44 3.72 -18.07 9.48
C ASP A 44 4.53 -17.05 10.29
N THR A 45 4.32 -17.02 11.60
CA THR A 45 5.04 -16.11 12.50
C THR A 45 6.54 -16.39 12.47
N GLN A 46 6.94 -17.66 12.50
CA GLN A 46 8.36 -18.05 12.40
C GLN A 46 8.96 -17.69 11.05
N ALA A 47 8.23 -17.92 9.96
CA ALA A 47 8.68 -17.57 8.61
C ALA A 47 8.90 -16.07 8.44
N LEU A 48 7.96 -15.25 8.94
CA LEU A 48 8.08 -13.79 8.91
C LEU A 48 9.26 -13.31 9.76
N ALA A 49 9.47 -13.89 10.94
CA ALA A 49 10.60 -13.57 11.82
C ALA A 49 11.92 -13.92 11.16
N ALA A 50 12.05 -15.12 10.58
CA ALA A 50 13.27 -15.56 9.88
C ALA A 50 13.58 -14.65 8.68
N TRP A 51 12.57 -14.28 7.89
CA TRP A 51 12.71 -13.36 6.77
C TRP A 51 13.19 -11.98 7.25
N SER A 52 12.63 -11.47 8.36
CA SER A 52 12.97 -10.15 8.88
C SER A 52 14.45 -10.02 9.26
N LEU A 53 15.07 -11.08 9.76
CA LEU A 53 16.49 -11.11 10.10
C LEU A 53 17.40 -10.93 8.88
N LEU A 54 16.91 -11.25 7.69
CA LEU A 54 17.64 -11.10 6.43
C LEU A 54 17.44 -9.70 5.81
N CYS A 55 16.47 -8.92 6.31
CA CYS A 55 16.05 -7.65 5.74
C CYS A 55 16.52 -6.47 6.60
N LYS A 56 17.66 -5.85 6.23
CA LYS A 56 18.17 -4.66 6.94
C LYS A 56 17.41 -3.36 6.65
N ASP A 57 16.45 -3.43 5.75
CA ASP A 57 15.66 -2.30 5.23
C ASP A 57 14.18 -2.38 5.62
N VAL A 58 13.82 -3.33 6.50
CA VAL A 58 12.45 -3.51 6.97
C VAL A 58 12.44 -3.67 8.49
N GLY A 59 11.78 -2.75 9.17
CA GLY A 59 11.38 -2.92 10.58
C GLY A 59 10.09 -3.72 10.66
N VAL A 60 10.06 -4.78 11.47
CA VAL A 60 8.83 -5.58 11.70
C VAL A 60 8.23 -5.19 13.04
N VAL A 61 7.02 -4.67 13.00
CA VAL A 61 6.26 -4.26 14.18
C VAL A 61 5.12 -5.24 14.37
N ALA A 62 5.17 -6.00 15.44
CA ALA A 62 4.18 -7.02 15.79
C ALA A 62 3.64 -6.79 17.22
N GLY A 63 2.55 -7.48 17.52
CA GLY A 63 1.86 -7.38 18.81
C GLY A 63 0.72 -6.35 18.81
N PRO A 64 -0.38 -6.67 19.53
CA PRO A 64 -1.61 -5.90 19.44
C PRO A 64 -1.46 -4.43 19.82
N ALA A 65 -0.67 -4.12 20.84
CA ALA A 65 -0.46 -2.74 21.30
C ALA A 65 0.29 -1.88 20.29
N GLU A 66 1.32 -2.43 19.66
CA GLU A 66 2.11 -1.72 18.67
C GLU A 66 1.36 -1.57 17.34
N ILE A 67 0.63 -2.60 16.92
CA ILE A 67 -0.25 -2.52 15.74
C ILE A 67 -1.34 -1.47 15.97
N LYS A 68 -1.91 -1.42 17.19
CA LYS A 68 -2.90 -0.41 17.56
C LYS A 68 -2.31 1.00 17.51
N PHE A 69 -1.11 1.21 18.05
CA PHE A 69 -0.43 2.52 17.98
C PHE A 69 -0.27 3.00 16.52
N ILE A 70 0.22 2.12 15.62
CA ILE A 70 0.37 2.48 14.21
C ILE A 70 -1.00 2.69 13.55
N SER A 71 -2.01 1.91 13.93
CA SER A 71 -3.38 2.08 13.44
C SER A 71 -3.93 3.45 13.81
N ASP A 72 -3.83 3.85 15.07
CA ASP A 72 -4.33 5.15 15.55
C ASP A 72 -3.60 6.30 14.85
N LEU A 73 -2.29 6.18 14.67
CA LEU A 73 -1.49 7.16 13.92
C LEU A 73 -1.95 7.26 12.46
N ASN A 74 -2.19 6.09 11.80
CA ASN A 74 -2.68 6.05 10.43
C ASN A 74 -4.06 6.70 10.29
N GLU A 75 -4.99 6.42 11.21
CA GLU A 75 -6.33 7.02 11.20
C GLU A 75 -6.25 8.56 11.31
N THR A 76 -5.48 9.05 12.28
CA THR A 76 -5.30 10.49 12.50
C THR A 76 -4.69 11.17 11.27
N THR A 77 -3.62 10.57 10.73
CA THR A 77 -2.94 11.09 9.55
C THR A 77 -3.84 11.03 8.31
N SER A 78 -4.53 9.92 8.09
CA SER A 78 -5.47 9.76 6.97
C SER A 78 -6.59 10.81 7.03
N LEU A 79 -7.16 11.06 8.22
CA LEU A 79 -8.20 12.08 8.37
C LEU A 79 -7.69 13.48 8.00
N ALA A 80 -6.44 13.81 8.37
CA ALA A 80 -5.83 15.08 7.99
C ALA A 80 -5.70 15.22 6.46
N PHE A 81 -5.27 14.13 5.77
CA PHE A 81 -5.22 14.11 4.30
C PHE A 81 -6.61 14.24 3.67
N TYR A 82 -7.61 13.52 4.19
CA TYR A 82 -8.98 13.62 3.69
C TYR A 82 -9.63 15.00 3.90
N ARG A 83 -9.20 15.78 4.91
CA ARG A 83 -9.65 17.17 5.11
C ARG A 83 -9.09 18.12 4.07
N ASN A 84 -8.03 17.78 3.37
CA ASN A 84 -7.51 18.53 2.23
C ASN A 84 -8.40 18.29 0.99
N ALA A 85 -9.08 19.33 0.51
CA ALA A 85 -9.98 19.23 -0.64
C ALA A 85 -9.26 18.77 -1.93
N ALA A 86 -8.07 19.34 -2.20
CA ALA A 86 -7.29 18.95 -3.39
C ALA A 86 -6.87 17.47 -3.37
N TYR A 87 -6.51 16.95 -2.19
CA TYR A 87 -6.23 15.52 -2.03
C TYR A 87 -7.48 14.66 -2.33
N ARG A 88 -8.65 15.04 -1.81
CA ARG A 88 -9.90 14.32 -2.08
C ARG A 88 -10.26 14.34 -3.56
N GLU A 89 -10.14 15.49 -4.22
CA GLU A 89 -10.40 15.63 -5.66
C GLU A 89 -9.49 14.73 -6.48
N GLU A 90 -8.19 14.74 -6.18
CA GLU A 90 -7.22 13.86 -6.83
C GLU A 90 -7.57 12.39 -6.58
N LEU A 91 -7.80 11.98 -5.33
CA LEU A 91 -8.18 10.61 -4.98
C LEU A 91 -9.43 10.16 -5.76
N VAL A 92 -10.49 10.95 -5.74
CA VAL A 92 -11.74 10.64 -6.47
C VAL A 92 -11.49 10.56 -7.98
N SER A 93 -10.60 11.38 -8.52
CA SER A 93 -10.23 11.34 -9.94
C SER A 93 -9.60 10.02 -10.38
N TRP A 94 -8.96 9.32 -9.45
CA TRP A 94 -8.34 7.99 -9.68
C TRP A 94 -9.24 6.81 -9.28
N MET A 95 -10.36 7.05 -8.60
CA MET A 95 -11.31 5.98 -8.23
C MET A 95 -12.26 5.66 -9.38
N ARG A 96 -12.37 4.37 -9.73
CA ARG A 96 -13.30 3.84 -10.73
C ARG A 96 -14.41 3.08 -9.99
N LEU A 97 -15.36 3.84 -9.45
CA LEU A 97 -16.39 3.31 -8.55
C LEU A 97 -17.55 2.63 -9.30
N SER A 98 -17.75 2.96 -10.57
CA SER A 98 -18.80 2.39 -11.41
C SER A 98 -18.23 1.72 -12.65
N ARG A 99 -18.85 0.63 -13.07
CA ARG A 99 -18.55 -0.02 -14.35
C ARG A 99 -18.94 0.84 -15.57
N SER A 100 -19.79 1.84 -15.38
CA SER A 100 -20.14 2.81 -16.41
C SER A 100 -19.07 3.88 -16.64
N ASP A 101 -18.05 3.97 -15.79
CA ASP A 101 -16.90 4.84 -16.03
C ASP A 101 -16.12 4.33 -17.26
N PRO A 102 -15.93 5.16 -18.32
CA PRO A 102 -15.26 4.73 -19.55
C PRO A 102 -13.80 4.28 -19.33
N ARG A 103 -13.20 4.67 -18.21
CA ARG A 103 -11.84 4.26 -17.84
C ARG A 103 -11.81 3.05 -16.89
N PHE A 104 -12.99 2.45 -16.58
CA PHE A 104 -13.05 1.27 -15.73
C PHE A 104 -12.28 0.10 -16.36
N GLY A 105 -11.29 -0.43 -15.64
CA GLY A 105 -10.41 -1.49 -16.15
C GLY A 105 -9.30 -1.02 -17.10
N VAL A 106 -9.21 0.28 -17.36
CA VAL A 106 -8.14 0.90 -18.17
C VAL A 106 -7.09 1.55 -17.29
N ASP A 107 -7.53 2.35 -16.32
CA ASP A 107 -6.65 3.00 -15.35
C ASP A 107 -7.30 3.13 -13.97
N GLY A 108 -6.58 3.70 -13.02
CA GLY A 108 -7.06 3.99 -11.68
C GLY A 108 -7.29 2.76 -10.82
N LEU A 109 -8.11 2.93 -9.77
CA LEU A 109 -8.48 1.89 -8.82
C LEU A 109 -9.98 1.61 -8.90
N SER A 110 -10.35 0.44 -9.37
CA SER A 110 -11.74 0.02 -9.40
C SER A 110 -12.26 -0.36 -8.01
N ALA A 111 -13.57 -0.23 -7.81
CA ALA A 111 -14.22 -0.63 -6.55
C ALA A 111 -13.89 -2.09 -6.16
N PRO A 112 -13.92 -3.10 -7.08
CA PRO A 112 -13.49 -4.45 -6.76
C PRO A 112 -12.01 -4.56 -6.34
N ALA A 113 -11.10 -3.82 -6.98
CA ALA A 113 -9.67 -3.80 -6.62
C ALA A 113 -9.42 -3.15 -5.26
N MET A 114 -10.28 -2.20 -4.86
CA MET A 114 -10.30 -1.61 -3.52
C MET A 114 -10.97 -2.51 -2.48
N GLY A 115 -11.56 -3.62 -2.90
CA GLY A 115 -12.29 -4.52 -2.01
C GLY A 115 -13.65 -4.00 -1.57
N MET A 116 -14.19 -3.01 -2.27
CA MET A 116 -15.49 -2.38 -1.98
C MET A 116 -16.64 -3.17 -2.61
N SER A 117 -17.75 -3.29 -1.87
CA SER A 117 -19.05 -3.65 -2.41
C SER A 117 -19.63 -2.50 -3.24
N GLY A 118 -20.68 -2.77 -4.02
CA GLY A 118 -21.35 -1.71 -4.79
C GLY A 118 -21.93 -0.60 -3.91
N PHE A 119 -22.42 -0.95 -2.72
CA PHE A 119 -22.93 0.01 -1.75
C PHE A 119 -21.82 0.89 -1.16
N GLU A 120 -20.71 0.29 -0.75
CA GLU A 120 -19.53 1.02 -0.26
C GLU A 120 -18.95 1.93 -1.35
N ALA A 121 -18.89 1.48 -2.60
CA ALA A 121 -18.43 2.27 -3.73
C ALA A 121 -19.34 3.49 -3.98
N PHE A 122 -20.66 3.29 -3.95
CA PHE A 122 -21.62 4.38 -4.08
C PHE A 122 -21.47 5.38 -2.92
N GLY A 123 -21.42 4.89 -1.68
CA GLY A 123 -21.24 5.73 -0.49
C GLY A 123 -19.94 6.54 -0.53
N ALA A 124 -18.82 5.90 -0.91
CA ALA A 124 -17.53 6.58 -1.06
C ALA A 124 -17.60 7.69 -2.12
N GLY A 125 -18.26 7.45 -3.24
CA GLY A 125 -18.46 8.43 -4.31
C GLY A 125 -19.24 9.68 -3.87
N LEU A 126 -20.08 9.56 -2.86
CA LEU A 126 -20.83 10.68 -2.27
C LEU A 126 -20.05 11.36 -1.14
N VAL A 127 -19.58 10.57 -0.17
CA VAL A 127 -18.94 11.05 1.07
C VAL A 127 -17.67 11.83 0.81
N LEU A 128 -16.89 11.43 -0.19
CA LEU A 128 -15.62 12.09 -0.50
C LEU A 128 -15.76 13.43 -1.24
N ARG A 129 -17.00 13.84 -1.57
CA ARG A 129 -17.27 15.09 -2.29
C ARG A 129 -17.92 16.14 -1.40
N ASP A 130 -17.56 17.40 -1.62
CA ASP A 130 -18.26 18.52 -1.01
C ASP A 130 -19.62 18.76 -1.70
N PRO A 131 -20.65 19.22 -0.99
CA PRO A 131 -20.60 19.67 0.42
C PRO A 131 -20.78 18.55 1.46
N LEU A 132 -21.03 17.30 1.04
CA LEU A 132 -21.38 16.22 1.97
C LEU A 132 -20.20 15.89 2.91
N PHE A 133 -18.96 15.89 2.40
CA PHE A 133 -17.79 15.67 3.23
C PHE A 133 -17.71 16.70 4.37
N GLY A 134 -17.82 17.99 4.05
CA GLY A 134 -17.78 19.06 5.05
C GLY A 134 -18.86 18.96 6.11
N LEU A 135 -20.09 18.56 5.72
CA LEU A 135 -21.18 18.34 6.66
C LEU A 135 -20.87 17.18 7.60
N LEU A 136 -20.43 16.04 7.08
CA LEU A 136 -20.11 14.86 7.88
C LEU A 136 -18.89 15.09 8.79
N ASP A 137 -17.88 15.84 8.33
CA ASP A 137 -16.72 16.20 9.14
C ASP A 137 -17.09 17.14 10.29
N SER A 138 -18.00 18.09 10.06
CA SER A 138 -18.45 19.02 11.09
C SER A 138 -19.16 18.33 12.27
N ILE A 139 -19.77 17.18 12.05
CA ILE A 139 -20.43 16.35 13.09
C ILE A 139 -19.58 15.14 13.51
N GLY A 140 -18.30 15.07 13.08
CA GLY A 140 -17.33 14.06 13.50
C GLY A 140 -17.54 12.66 12.93
N LEU A 141 -18.34 12.49 11.89
CA LEU A 141 -18.66 11.17 11.32
C LEU A 141 -17.63 10.67 10.30
N VAL A 142 -16.86 11.56 9.66
CA VAL A 142 -15.91 11.17 8.61
C VAL A 142 -14.90 10.16 9.14
N GLY A 143 -14.33 10.38 10.32
CA GLY A 143 -13.33 9.47 10.90
C GLY A 143 -13.81 8.01 10.96
N SER A 144 -15.05 7.79 11.40
CA SER A 144 -15.61 6.43 11.46
C SER A 144 -15.91 5.83 10.08
N LEU A 145 -16.29 6.66 9.10
CA LEU A 145 -16.62 6.20 7.74
C LEU A 145 -15.39 5.78 6.93
N ILE A 146 -14.24 6.42 7.18
CA ILE A 146 -12.98 6.11 6.48
C ILE A 146 -12.08 5.16 7.26
N SER A 147 -12.48 4.76 8.48
CA SER A 147 -11.66 3.96 9.38
C SER A 147 -11.29 2.60 8.79
N GLU A 148 -10.02 2.27 8.96
CA GLU A 148 -9.43 0.97 8.59
C GLU A 148 -8.94 0.18 9.82
N GLN A 149 -9.29 0.62 11.04
CA GLN A 149 -8.78 0.04 12.30
C GLN A 149 -9.00 -1.46 12.39
N SER A 150 -10.21 -1.95 12.08
CA SER A 150 -10.52 -3.37 12.15
C SER A 150 -9.67 -4.20 11.18
N ARG A 151 -9.39 -3.64 10.00
CA ARG A 151 -8.53 -4.27 8.98
C ARG A 151 -7.07 -4.25 9.42
N THR A 152 -6.61 -3.16 10.03
CA THR A 152 -5.25 -3.05 10.59
C THR A 152 -5.07 -4.01 11.77
N ALA A 153 -6.07 -4.14 12.65
CA ALA A 153 -6.04 -5.05 13.79
C ALA A 153 -5.95 -6.53 13.36
N SER A 154 -6.40 -6.88 12.15
CA SER A 154 -6.26 -8.25 11.62
C SER A 154 -4.86 -8.57 11.06
N ALA A 155 -3.99 -7.58 10.93
CA ALA A 155 -2.66 -7.79 10.40
C ALA A 155 -1.79 -8.60 11.39
N SER A 156 -0.94 -9.48 10.86
CA SER A 156 0.05 -10.21 11.65
C SER A 156 1.19 -9.30 12.12
N ALA A 157 1.51 -8.29 11.29
CA ALA A 157 2.51 -7.27 11.59
C ALA A 157 2.28 -6.03 10.70
N VAL A 158 2.89 -4.92 11.12
CA VAL A 158 3.13 -3.76 10.25
C VAL A 158 4.62 -3.71 9.92
N LEU A 159 4.93 -3.59 8.66
CA LEU A 159 6.30 -3.53 8.15
C LEU A 159 6.66 -2.09 7.81
N LEU A 160 7.78 -1.61 8.32
CA LEU A 160 8.31 -0.27 8.07
C LEU A 160 9.47 -0.37 7.09
N PHE A 161 9.21 -0.10 5.81
CA PHE A 161 10.24 -0.15 4.78
C PHE A 161 10.97 1.19 4.70
N HIS A 162 12.30 1.15 4.86
CA HIS A 162 13.13 2.34 4.90
C HIS A 162 14.41 2.15 4.08
N ARG A 163 14.91 3.24 3.48
CA ARG A 163 16.10 3.23 2.61
C ARG A 163 17.03 4.41 2.95
N PRO A 164 18.31 4.37 2.52
CA PRO A 164 19.19 5.52 2.64
C PRO A 164 18.58 6.80 2.08
N MET A 165 18.87 7.94 2.69
CA MET A 165 18.32 9.24 2.27
C MET A 165 18.72 9.62 0.84
N ASP A 166 19.93 9.27 0.43
CA ASP A 166 20.56 9.61 -0.84
C ASP A 166 20.39 8.55 -1.93
N GLU A 167 19.69 7.44 -1.62
CA GLU A 167 19.51 6.35 -2.58
C GLU A 167 18.64 6.79 -3.78
N HIS A 168 19.06 6.36 -4.97
CA HIS A 168 18.31 6.65 -6.19
C HIS A 168 16.91 6.01 -6.15
N PRO A 169 15.84 6.71 -6.56
CA PRO A 169 14.45 6.22 -6.47
C PRO A 169 14.21 4.88 -7.19
N ILE A 170 14.89 4.60 -8.29
CA ILE A 170 14.78 3.33 -9.03
C ILE A 170 15.30 2.17 -8.17
N ASP A 171 16.42 2.34 -7.47
CA ASP A 171 16.98 1.30 -6.61
C ASP A 171 16.10 1.06 -5.38
N THR A 172 15.55 2.15 -4.81
CA THR A 172 14.51 2.07 -3.78
C THR A 172 13.30 1.26 -4.28
N GLY A 173 12.80 1.54 -5.49
CA GLY A 173 11.65 0.83 -6.08
C GLY A 173 11.93 -0.64 -6.37
N ARG A 174 13.14 -0.97 -6.83
CA ARG A 174 13.58 -2.37 -7.03
C ARG A 174 13.64 -3.13 -5.72
N ALA A 175 14.23 -2.52 -4.69
CA ALA A 175 14.27 -3.12 -3.35
C ALA A 175 12.86 -3.32 -2.78
N LEU A 176 11.99 -2.31 -2.86
CA LEU A 176 10.59 -2.38 -2.44
C LEU A 176 9.87 -3.54 -3.13
N TYR A 177 9.96 -3.63 -4.46
CA TYR A 177 9.27 -4.69 -5.20
C TYR A 177 9.79 -6.08 -4.85
N ARG A 178 11.11 -6.21 -4.63
CA ARG A 178 11.71 -7.48 -4.18
C ARG A 178 11.13 -7.92 -2.83
N ARG A 179 11.03 -7.02 -1.83
CA ARG A 179 10.43 -7.34 -0.53
C ARG A 179 8.98 -7.80 -0.65
N LEU A 180 8.21 -7.18 -1.55
CA LEU A 180 6.84 -7.60 -1.82
C LEU A 180 6.75 -9.00 -2.45
N LEU A 181 7.69 -9.38 -3.32
CA LEU A 181 7.75 -10.71 -3.92
C LEU A 181 8.18 -11.77 -2.88
N GLU A 182 9.15 -11.44 -2.03
CA GLU A 182 9.60 -12.31 -0.94
C GLU A 182 8.45 -12.62 0.03
N LEU A 183 7.69 -11.60 0.45
CA LEU A 183 6.50 -11.78 1.29
C LEU A 183 5.43 -12.64 0.60
N SER A 184 5.22 -12.42 -0.70
CA SER A 184 4.30 -13.25 -1.49
C SER A 184 4.74 -14.73 -1.54
N ALA A 185 6.05 -14.98 -1.63
CA ALA A 185 6.60 -16.35 -1.58
C ALA A 185 6.38 -17.03 -0.23
N LEU A 186 6.32 -16.25 0.85
CA LEU A 186 5.98 -16.74 2.19
C LEU A 186 4.46 -16.87 2.42
N GLY A 187 3.62 -16.60 1.43
CA GLY A 187 2.16 -16.63 1.57
C GLY A 187 1.55 -15.37 2.17
N PHE A 188 2.35 -14.34 2.44
CA PHE A 188 1.87 -13.06 2.95
C PHE A 188 1.49 -12.10 1.83
N GLN A 189 0.46 -11.33 2.08
CA GLN A 189 0.11 -10.18 1.23
C GLN A 189 0.20 -8.88 2.03
N THR A 190 0.21 -7.77 1.32
CA THR A 190 0.45 -6.46 1.93
C THR A 190 -0.62 -5.45 1.55
N TRP A 191 -0.80 -4.47 2.42
CA TRP A 191 -1.59 -3.27 2.14
C TRP A 191 -0.84 -2.02 2.61
N PRO A 192 -0.48 -1.10 1.70
CA PRO A 192 0.23 0.12 2.05
C PRO A 192 -0.58 1.04 2.98
N MET A 193 0.15 1.68 3.89
CA MET A 193 -0.27 2.77 4.76
C MET A 193 0.59 4.00 4.42
N SER A 194 0.49 4.46 3.16
CA SER A 194 1.43 5.44 2.57
C SER A 194 1.41 6.79 3.28
N VAL A 195 0.26 7.22 3.79
CA VAL A 195 0.12 8.47 4.54
C VAL A 195 1.10 8.59 5.70
N LEU A 196 1.52 7.46 6.29
CA LEU A 196 2.50 7.44 7.39
C LEU A 196 3.93 7.81 6.95
N ALA A 197 4.24 7.67 5.67
CA ALA A 197 5.52 8.10 5.11
C ALA A 197 5.40 9.46 4.42
N ASP A 198 4.21 9.80 3.93
CA ASP A 198 3.94 11.05 3.24
C ASP A 198 3.78 12.23 4.22
N ASP A 199 3.34 11.96 5.47
CA ASP A 199 3.29 12.95 6.53
C ASP A 199 4.61 13.00 7.30
N PRO A 200 5.33 14.16 7.33
CA PRO A 200 6.62 14.26 7.98
C PRO A 200 6.57 14.01 9.50
N GLN A 201 5.47 14.35 10.17
CA GLN A 201 5.33 14.17 11.63
C GLN A 201 5.09 12.69 11.96
N ALA A 202 4.23 12.01 11.21
CA ALA A 202 4.00 10.57 11.34
C ALA A 202 5.28 9.78 11.04
N ALA A 203 5.97 10.11 9.96
CA ALA A 203 7.24 9.48 9.61
C ALA A 203 8.32 9.68 10.69
N ALA A 204 8.45 10.88 11.26
CA ALA A 204 9.38 11.17 12.35
C ALA A 204 9.02 10.39 13.62
N ALA A 205 7.75 10.32 13.98
CA ALA A 205 7.27 9.55 15.14
C ALA A 205 7.60 8.05 15.02
N LEU A 206 7.37 7.47 13.83
CA LEU A 206 7.71 6.06 13.56
C LEU A 206 9.21 5.84 13.58
N LYS A 207 10.00 6.72 12.95
CA LYS A 207 11.46 6.61 12.97
C LYS A 207 12.01 6.64 14.39
N ALA A 208 11.53 7.56 15.22
CA ALA A 208 11.96 7.68 16.61
C ALA A 208 11.57 6.45 17.44
N ARG A 209 10.29 6.00 17.34
CA ARG A 209 9.79 4.88 18.13
C ARG A 209 10.46 3.55 17.80
N TYR A 210 10.74 3.30 16.51
CA TYR A 210 11.28 2.02 16.02
C TYR A 210 12.76 2.10 15.66
N ALA A 211 13.48 3.10 16.17
CA ALA A 211 14.92 3.28 16.02
C ALA A 211 15.42 3.18 14.57
N ILE A 212 14.65 3.71 13.62
CA ILE A 212 15.11 3.85 12.24
C ILE A 212 16.16 4.96 12.18
N ALA A 213 17.36 4.62 11.72
CA ALA A 213 18.50 5.52 11.73
C ALA A 213 18.25 6.86 11.02
N ALA A 214 18.91 7.92 11.45
CA ALA A 214 18.67 9.27 10.94
C ALA A 214 19.00 9.43 9.45
N ASP A 215 20.00 8.70 8.96
CA ASP A 215 20.42 8.64 7.55
C ASP A 215 19.47 7.85 6.64
N ARG A 216 18.36 7.36 7.19
CA ARG A 216 17.35 6.60 6.45
C ARG A 216 16.04 7.37 6.37
N ARG A 217 15.34 7.22 5.25
CA ARG A 217 13.98 7.69 5.05
C ARG A 217 13.01 6.54 5.13
N LEU A 218 11.87 6.73 5.78
CA LEU A 218 10.74 5.83 5.69
C LEU A 218 10.12 5.98 4.30
N ILE A 219 10.01 4.88 3.57
CA ILE A 219 9.45 4.87 2.21
C ILE A 219 7.96 4.58 2.26
N THR A 220 7.57 3.62 3.10
CA THR A 220 6.18 3.25 3.31
C THR A 220 6.05 2.33 4.52
N ALA A 221 4.86 2.24 5.06
CA ALA A 221 4.48 1.17 5.98
C ALA A 221 3.47 0.23 5.29
N TRP A 222 3.49 -1.06 5.64
CA TRP A 222 2.55 -2.05 5.13
C TRP A 222 1.94 -2.85 6.26
N ARG A 223 0.63 -2.98 6.28
CA ARG A 223 -0.03 -4.10 6.96
C ARG A 223 0.32 -5.38 6.22
N THR A 224 0.60 -6.45 6.93
CA THR A 224 0.87 -7.75 6.32
C THR A 224 0.23 -8.88 7.09
N GLY A 225 -0.15 -9.93 6.36
CA GLY A 225 -0.73 -11.15 6.92
C GLY A 225 -1.04 -12.17 5.85
N PRO A 226 -1.34 -13.41 6.23
CA PRO A 226 -1.77 -14.45 5.32
C PRO A 226 -3.19 -14.15 4.80
N LEU A 227 -3.49 -14.65 3.60
CA LEU A 227 -4.83 -14.54 3.03
C LEU A 227 -5.80 -15.48 3.72
N PRO A 228 -7.07 -15.06 3.91
CA PRO A 228 -8.13 -16.00 4.26
C PRO A 228 -8.28 -17.12 3.23
N ALA A 229 -8.65 -18.31 3.67
CA ALA A 229 -8.90 -19.43 2.77
C ALA A 229 -9.98 -19.05 1.74
N GLY A 230 -9.74 -19.39 0.47
CA GLY A 230 -10.64 -19.04 -0.62
C GLY A 230 -10.67 -17.55 -1.00
N ALA A 231 -9.75 -16.75 -0.48
CA ALA A 231 -9.68 -15.33 -0.80
C ALA A 231 -9.48 -15.12 -2.30
N ILE A 232 -10.42 -14.41 -2.92
CA ILE A 232 -10.34 -13.98 -4.32
C ILE A 232 -10.17 -12.46 -4.32
N ASN A 233 -9.07 -12.00 -4.90
CA ASN A 233 -8.90 -10.58 -5.20
C ASN A 233 -8.85 -10.39 -6.71
N LYS A 234 -9.68 -9.48 -7.21
CA LYS A 234 -9.60 -9.07 -8.61
C LYS A 234 -8.40 -8.15 -8.75
N ARG A 235 -7.39 -8.67 -9.43
CA ARG A 235 -6.27 -7.86 -9.88
C ARG A 235 -6.63 -7.27 -11.24
N GLU A 236 -6.62 -5.97 -11.32
CA GLU A 236 -6.78 -5.27 -12.58
C GLU A 236 -5.39 -4.87 -13.05
N ARG A 237 -4.88 -5.60 -14.03
CA ARG A 237 -3.64 -5.31 -14.72
C ARG A 237 -3.90 -5.36 -16.20
N LEU A 238 -3.46 -4.35 -16.89
CA LEU A 238 -3.49 -4.35 -18.34
C LEU A 238 -2.59 -5.48 -18.88
N PRO A 239 -2.96 -6.11 -20.00
CA PRO A 239 -2.09 -7.05 -20.68
C PRO A 239 -0.84 -6.32 -21.16
N ALA A 240 0.29 -7.01 -21.24
CA ALA A 240 1.55 -6.41 -21.65
C ALA A 240 1.44 -5.73 -23.05
N SER A 241 0.65 -6.29 -23.97
CA SER A 241 0.39 -5.72 -25.28
C SER A 241 -0.27 -4.34 -25.24
N ALA A 242 -1.02 -4.00 -24.19
CA ALA A 242 -1.62 -2.68 -24.03
C ALA A 242 -0.63 -1.63 -23.46
N LEU A 243 0.54 -2.07 -22.98
CA LEU A 243 1.57 -1.23 -22.38
C LEU A 243 2.76 -0.99 -23.34
N VAL A 244 2.82 -1.72 -24.44
CA VAL A 244 3.86 -1.55 -25.47
C VAL A 244 3.39 -0.50 -26.46
N ILE A 245 4.11 0.61 -26.52
CA ILE A 245 3.94 1.61 -27.57
C ILE A 245 4.86 1.19 -28.72
N ALA A 246 4.31 1.01 -29.90
CA ALA A 246 5.11 0.81 -31.10
C ALA A 246 6.01 2.04 -31.30
N ALA A 247 7.31 1.81 -31.50
CA ALA A 247 8.29 2.87 -31.74
C ALA A 247 8.12 3.44 -33.13
#